data_234fb3f829192642582027831a6128a1
#
_entry.id   234fb3f829192642582027831a6128a1
#
_cell.length_a   1.000
_cell.length_b   1.000
_cell.length_c   1.000
_cell.angle_alpha   90.00
_cell.angle_beta   90.00
_cell.angle_gamma   90.00
#
_symmetry.space_group_name_H-M   'P 1'
#
loop_
_entity.id
_entity.type
_entity.pdbx_description
1 polymer ?
#
loop_
_entity_poly.entity_id
_entity_poly.type
_entity_poly.pdbx_seq_one_letter_code
_entity_poly.pdbx_strand_id
1 'polypeptide(L)'
;DEMVQQRGSIPTTGPGSVMMNAPEVAQRALGLALYLRTDTSLSPRIRELGMLVAARENDCQFIWHAHAPAGRQAGLKDEVVDALRDKKEIPEMAPDEAALVKYGQEFFQTRRVSQGTFDAALAQFGVLGLSELTNLMGCYSMLAFNVNAFGVELPADSPEKPLPI
;
A
#
# COMPACT_ATOMS: atom_id res chain seq x y z
N ASP A 1 -14.09 19.64 -12.32
CA ASP A 1 -14.53 18.39 -12.78
C ASP A 1 -13.49 17.54 -13.48
N GLU A 2 -12.19 17.90 -13.38
CA GLU A 2 -11.08 17.10 -13.89
C GLU A 2 -11.02 15.70 -13.23
N MET A 3 -11.39 15.57 -11.96
CA MET A 3 -11.42 14.27 -11.28
C MET A 3 -12.47 13.32 -11.85
N VAL A 4 -13.62 13.84 -12.26
CA VAL A 4 -14.66 13.05 -12.93
C VAL A 4 -14.19 12.61 -14.31
N GLN A 5 -13.46 13.48 -15.02
CA GLN A 5 -12.87 13.13 -16.32
C GLN A 5 -11.79 12.04 -16.20
N GLN A 6 -10.98 12.07 -15.13
CA GLN A 6 -9.91 11.08 -14.90
C GLN A 6 -10.42 9.75 -14.29
N ARG A 7 -11.50 9.77 -13.50
CA ARG A 7 -12.04 8.59 -12.82
C ARG A 7 -13.39 8.10 -13.30
N GLY A 8 -14.09 8.89 -14.13
CA GLY A 8 -15.42 8.57 -14.61
C GLY A 8 -16.56 8.76 -13.59
N SER A 9 -16.24 8.93 -12.28
CA SER A 9 -17.23 9.17 -11.22
C SER A 9 -16.61 9.81 -9.98
N ILE A 10 -17.46 10.44 -9.17
CA ILE A 10 -17.08 10.94 -7.84
C ILE A 10 -16.97 9.73 -6.90
N PRO A 11 -15.83 9.54 -6.18
CA PRO A 11 -15.71 8.47 -5.20
C PRO A 11 -16.72 8.64 -4.06
N THR A 12 -17.51 7.63 -3.79
CA THR A 12 -18.51 7.62 -2.69
C THR A 12 -18.02 6.85 -1.47
N THR A 13 -16.92 6.09 -1.60
CA THR A 13 -16.32 5.28 -0.54
C THR A 13 -14.80 5.40 -0.57
N GLY A 14 -14.15 4.94 0.50
CA GLY A 14 -12.69 4.87 0.61
C GLY A 14 -12.02 6.23 0.78
N PRO A 15 -10.68 6.26 0.69
CA PRO A 15 -9.91 7.49 0.93
C PRO A 15 -10.27 8.62 -0.05
N GLY A 16 -10.72 8.28 -1.25
CA GLY A 16 -11.15 9.26 -2.23
C GLY A 16 -12.36 10.07 -1.78
N SER A 17 -13.36 9.45 -1.12
CA SER A 17 -14.53 10.15 -0.61
C SER A 17 -14.17 11.16 0.48
N VAL A 18 -13.25 10.79 1.37
CA VAL A 18 -12.74 11.70 2.41
C VAL A 18 -12.01 12.89 1.80
N MET A 19 -11.11 12.64 0.85
CA MET A 19 -10.29 13.68 0.21
C MET A 19 -11.13 14.67 -0.59
N MET A 20 -12.32 14.29 -1.06
CA MET A 20 -13.25 15.20 -1.74
C MET A 20 -13.68 16.40 -0.90
N ASN A 21 -13.59 16.31 0.43
CA ASN A 21 -13.84 17.47 1.32
C ASN A 21 -12.72 18.54 1.20
N ALA A 22 -11.59 18.22 0.57
CA ALA A 22 -10.50 19.13 0.26
C ALA A 22 -10.11 18.96 -1.22
N PRO A 23 -10.88 19.51 -2.17
CA PRO A 23 -10.74 19.22 -3.61
C PRO A 23 -9.35 19.49 -4.17
N GLU A 24 -8.69 20.54 -3.72
CA GLU A 24 -7.32 20.88 -4.10
C GLU A 24 -6.30 19.79 -3.69
N VAL A 25 -6.46 19.22 -2.49
CA VAL A 25 -5.65 18.09 -2.01
C VAL A 25 -5.93 16.86 -2.86
N ALA A 26 -7.21 16.56 -3.07
CA ALA A 26 -7.63 15.39 -3.86
C ALA A 26 -7.07 15.44 -5.28
N GLN A 27 -7.14 16.58 -5.95
CA GLN A 27 -6.64 16.77 -7.31
C GLN A 27 -5.13 16.50 -7.39
N ARG A 28 -4.34 17.07 -6.49
CA ARG A 28 -2.88 16.89 -6.48
C ARG A 28 -2.46 15.48 -6.11
N ALA A 29 -3.13 14.89 -5.13
CA ALA A 29 -2.85 13.53 -4.69
C ALA A 29 -3.23 12.48 -5.74
N LEU A 30 -4.27 12.73 -6.57
CA LEU A 30 -4.73 11.80 -7.59
C LEU A 30 -3.64 11.49 -8.62
N GLY A 31 -2.93 12.50 -9.11
CA GLY A 31 -1.86 12.30 -10.10
C GLY A 31 -0.72 11.45 -9.55
N LEU A 32 -0.29 11.74 -8.31
CA LEU A 32 0.73 10.94 -7.63
C LEU A 32 0.26 9.50 -7.39
N ALA A 33 -0.94 9.32 -6.87
CA ALA A 33 -1.49 8.00 -6.59
C ALA A 33 -1.67 7.17 -7.86
N LEU A 34 -2.06 7.79 -8.97
CA LEU A 34 -2.20 7.11 -10.25
C LEU A 34 -0.82 6.65 -10.76
N TYR A 35 0.17 7.53 -10.81
CA TYR A 35 1.53 7.19 -11.21
C TYR A 35 2.09 6.01 -10.39
N LEU A 36 2.00 6.09 -9.06
CA LEU A 36 2.51 5.07 -8.16
C LEU A 36 1.83 3.71 -8.32
N ARG A 37 0.57 3.69 -8.76
CA ARG A 37 -0.18 2.46 -8.98
C ARG A 37 0.04 1.84 -10.35
N THR A 38 0.31 2.63 -11.39
CA THR A 38 0.26 2.13 -12.78
C THR A 38 1.56 2.27 -13.54
N ASP A 39 2.34 3.34 -13.29
CA ASP A 39 3.40 3.78 -14.21
C ASP A 39 4.81 3.65 -13.64
N THR A 40 4.96 3.09 -12.43
CA THR A 40 6.28 2.88 -11.81
C THR A 40 7.07 1.75 -12.48
N SER A 41 8.38 1.73 -12.25
CA SER A 41 9.27 0.64 -12.66
C SER A 41 9.04 -0.67 -11.88
N LEU A 42 8.28 -0.62 -10.79
CA LEU A 42 7.97 -1.76 -9.94
C LEU A 42 6.98 -2.72 -10.61
N SER A 43 7.19 -4.03 -10.45
CA SER A 43 6.22 -5.01 -10.92
C SER A 43 4.88 -4.88 -10.17
N PRO A 44 3.75 -5.32 -10.78
CA PRO A 44 2.45 -5.31 -10.09
C PRO A 44 2.49 -6.02 -8.73
N ARG A 45 3.17 -7.16 -8.65
CA ARG A 45 3.33 -7.95 -7.42
C ARG A 45 4.04 -7.14 -6.32
N ILE A 46 5.11 -6.44 -6.64
CA ILE A 46 5.87 -5.61 -5.70
C ILE A 46 5.08 -4.38 -5.27
N ARG A 47 4.33 -3.76 -6.17
CA ARG A 47 3.45 -2.64 -5.82
C ARG A 47 2.38 -3.07 -4.81
N GLU A 48 1.68 -4.16 -5.09
CA GLU A 48 0.64 -4.68 -4.17
C GLU A 48 1.24 -5.05 -2.81
N LEU A 49 2.41 -5.70 -2.77
CA LEU A 49 3.08 -6.01 -1.51
C LEU A 49 3.43 -4.74 -0.71
N GLY A 50 3.94 -3.70 -1.37
CA GLY A 50 4.23 -2.41 -0.72
C GLY A 50 2.97 -1.74 -0.14
N MET A 51 1.85 -1.82 -0.86
CA MET A 51 0.55 -1.34 -0.39
C MET A 51 0.04 -2.15 0.81
N LEU A 52 0.23 -3.47 0.80
CA LEU A 52 -0.17 -4.35 1.90
C LEU A 52 0.68 -4.12 3.16
N VAL A 53 2.00 -3.94 3.02
CA VAL A 53 2.86 -3.56 4.15
C VAL A 53 2.40 -2.24 4.75
N ALA A 54 2.18 -1.21 3.94
CA ALA A 54 1.67 0.07 4.42
C ALA A 54 0.30 -0.06 5.09
N ALA A 55 -0.62 -0.84 4.52
CA ALA A 55 -1.94 -1.09 5.09
C ALA A 55 -1.86 -1.77 6.46
N ARG A 56 -1.00 -2.81 6.58
CA ARG A 56 -0.84 -3.56 7.82
C ARG A 56 -0.19 -2.75 8.94
N GLU A 57 0.85 -1.99 8.60
CA GLU A 57 1.57 -1.17 9.59
C GLU A 57 0.76 0.06 10.04
N ASN A 58 -0.22 0.49 9.26
CA ASN A 58 -1.21 1.51 9.65
C ASN A 58 -2.53 0.92 10.19
N ASP A 59 -2.64 -0.39 10.35
CA ASP A 59 -3.86 -1.10 10.74
C ASP A 59 -5.09 -0.65 9.92
N CYS A 60 -4.90 -0.44 8.62
CA CYS A 60 -5.94 0.09 7.73
C CYS A 60 -6.70 -1.04 7.03
N GLN A 61 -7.86 -1.41 7.62
CA GLN A 61 -8.75 -2.46 7.09
C GLN A 61 -9.17 -2.19 5.64
N PHE A 62 -9.52 -0.95 5.32
CA PHE A 62 -10.04 -0.61 3.99
C PHE A 62 -9.01 -0.84 2.88
N ILE A 63 -7.76 -0.40 3.10
CA ILE A 63 -6.69 -0.59 2.13
C ILE A 63 -6.32 -2.07 2.03
N TRP A 64 -6.20 -2.75 3.18
CA TRP A 64 -5.94 -4.19 3.21
C TRP A 64 -6.95 -4.95 2.36
N HIS A 65 -8.22 -4.69 2.61
CA HIS A 65 -9.34 -5.34 1.92
C HIS A 65 -9.29 -5.17 0.39
N ALA A 66 -8.93 -3.98 -0.06
CA ALA A 66 -8.83 -3.70 -1.50
C ALA A 66 -7.62 -4.37 -2.16
N HIS A 67 -6.50 -4.48 -1.43
CA HIS A 67 -5.20 -4.87 -2.01
C HIS A 67 -4.80 -6.32 -1.75
N ALA A 68 -5.32 -7.01 -0.72
CA ALA A 68 -4.99 -8.41 -0.48
C ALA A 68 -5.44 -9.34 -1.62
N PRO A 69 -6.67 -9.25 -2.15
CA PRO A 69 -7.06 -10.01 -3.34
C PRO A 69 -6.22 -9.66 -4.57
N ALA A 70 -5.94 -8.36 -4.78
CA ALA A 70 -5.14 -7.92 -5.92
C ALA A 70 -3.69 -8.42 -5.83
N GLY A 71 -3.10 -8.45 -4.63
CA GLY A 71 -1.77 -9.00 -4.39
C GLY A 71 -1.69 -10.50 -4.72
N ARG A 72 -2.69 -11.29 -4.30
CA ARG A 72 -2.80 -12.71 -4.65
C ARG A 72 -2.92 -12.90 -6.17
N GLN A 73 -3.75 -12.10 -6.84
CA GLN A 73 -3.87 -12.12 -8.31
C GLN A 73 -2.57 -11.71 -9.01
N ALA A 74 -1.79 -10.82 -8.41
CA ALA A 74 -0.48 -10.39 -8.92
C ALA A 74 0.64 -11.42 -8.66
N GLY A 75 0.34 -12.53 -7.96
CA GLY A 75 1.26 -13.64 -7.75
C GLY A 75 1.93 -13.69 -6.37
N LEU A 76 1.44 -12.91 -5.39
CA LEU A 76 1.84 -13.11 -3.99
C LEU A 76 1.28 -14.45 -3.48
N LYS A 77 2.11 -15.21 -2.78
CA LYS A 77 1.69 -16.47 -2.17
C LYS A 77 0.69 -16.21 -1.04
N ASP A 78 -0.33 -17.04 -0.94
CA ASP A 78 -1.37 -16.92 0.08
C ASP A 78 -0.80 -16.93 1.50
N GLU A 79 0.17 -17.82 1.77
CA GLU A 79 0.82 -17.90 3.06
C GLU A 79 1.62 -16.64 3.43
N VAL A 80 2.17 -15.90 2.45
CA VAL A 80 2.85 -14.63 2.68
C VAL A 80 1.86 -13.55 3.07
N VAL A 81 0.76 -13.43 2.32
CA VAL A 81 -0.30 -12.44 2.61
C VAL A 81 -0.93 -12.73 3.97
N ASP A 82 -1.23 -13.99 4.28
CA ASP A 82 -1.82 -14.38 5.56
C ASP A 82 -0.88 -14.15 6.75
N ALA A 83 0.42 -14.47 6.60
CA ALA A 83 1.41 -14.20 7.64
C ALA A 83 1.60 -12.70 7.90
N LEU A 84 1.61 -11.90 6.84
CA LEU A 84 1.67 -10.43 6.94
C LEU A 84 0.43 -9.88 7.66
N ARG A 85 -0.79 -10.36 7.29
CA ARG A 85 -2.05 -10.00 7.97
C ARG A 85 -1.98 -10.24 9.47
N ASP A 86 -1.53 -11.43 9.86
CA ASP A 86 -1.55 -11.91 11.24
C ASP A 86 -0.33 -11.45 12.07
N LYS A 87 0.60 -10.66 11.49
CA LYS A 87 1.90 -10.28 12.10
C LYS A 87 2.69 -11.51 12.60
N LYS A 88 2.62 -12.60 11.85
CA LYS A 88 3.38 -13.83 12.09
C LYS A 88 4.71 -13.80 11.37
N GLU A 89 5.57 -14.77 11.71
CA GLU A 89 6.77 -15.02 10.93
C GLU A 89 6.40 -15.30 9.47
N ILE A 90 6.97 -14.52 8.56
CA ILE A 90 6.65 -14.63 7.14
C ILE A 90 7.48 -15.78 6.56
N PRO A 91 6.84 -16.71 5.81
CA PRO A 91 7.54 -17.82 5.18
C PRO A 91 8.55 -17.36 4.13
N GLU A 92 9.29 -18.30 3.57
CA GLU A 92 10.27 -18.00 2.51
C GLU A 92 9.63 -17.28 1.33
N MET A 93 10.19 -16.12 1.02
CA MET A 93 9.79 -15.22 -0.05
C MET A 93 10.88 -15.09 -1.10
N ALA A 94 10.53 -14.53 -2.26
CA ALA A 94 11.52 -14.07 -3.22
C ALA A 94 12.40 -12.97 -2.62
N PRO A 95 13.68 -12.84 -3.05
CA PRO A 95 14.62 -11.86 -2.46
C PRO A 95 14.10 -10.40 -2.49
N ASP A 96 13.43 -10.01 -3.56
CA ASP A 96 12.83 -8.69 -3.72
C ASP A 96 11.66 -8.46 -2.74
N GLU A 97 10.80 -9.48 -2.54
CA GLU A 97 9.73 -9.43 -1.55
C GLU A 97 10.27 -9.30 -0.12
N ALA A 98 11.27 -10.13 0.21
CA ALA A 98 11.88 -10.11 1.55
C ALA A 98 12.55 -8.76 1.86
N ALA A 99 13.26 -8.19 0.88
CA ALA A 99 13.89 -6.87 1.01
C ALA A 99 12.85 -5.77 1.22
N LEU A 100 11.74 -5.80 0.45
CA LEU A 100 10.63 -4.85 0.58
C LEU A 100 9.98 -4.92 1.95
N VAL A 101 9.59 -6.12 2.39
CA VAL A 101 8.89 -6.30 3.68
C VAL A 101 9.76 -5.83 4.82
N LYS A 102 11.03 -6.23 4.84
CA LYS A 102 11.98 -5.79 5.86
C LYS A 102 12.17 -4.27 5.85
N TYR A 103 12.32 -3.66 4.68
CA TYR A 103 12.47 -2.22 4.51
C TYR A 103 11.25 -1.46 5.07
N GLY A 104 10.07 -1.86 4.69
CA GLY A 104 8.83 -1.22 5.14
C GLY A 104 8.59 -1.41 6.63
N GLN A 105 8.65 -2.65 7.13
CA GLN A 105 8.43 -2.94 8.55
C GLN A 105 9.43 -2.21 9.45
N GLU A 106 10.73 -2.23 9.11
CA GLU A 106 11.72 -1.52 9.90
C GLU A 106 11.42 -0.02 9.95
N PHE A 107 11.07 0.60 8.81
CA PHE A 107 10.71 2.02 8.78
C PHE A 107 9.47 2.32 9.63
N PHE A 108 8.40 1.57 9.47
CA PHE A 108 7.16 1.83 10.22
C PHE A 108 7.32 1.64 11.72
N GLN A 109 8.12 0.66 12.14
CA GLN A 109 8.34 0.34 13.55
C GLN A 109 9.33 1.29 14.22
N THR A 110 10.38 1.72 13.50
CA THR A 110 11.48 2.52 14.09
C THR A 110 11.55 3.95 13.59
N ARG A 111 10.78 4.31 12.56
CA ARG A 111 10.83 5.59 11.85
C ARG A 111 12.15 5.87 11.11
N ARG A 112 12.97 4.85 10.96
CA ARG A 112 14.24 4.88 10.24
C ARG A 112 14.50 3.54 9.60
N VAL A 113 15.44 3.51 8.66
CA VAL A 113 15.94 2.28 8.04
C VAL A 113 17.44 2.20 8.30
N SER A 114 17.89 1.05 8.80
CA SER A 114 19.33 0.79 8.99
C SER A 114 20.04 0.70 7.64
N GLN A 115 21.35 0.97 7.64
CA GLN A 115 22.15 0.94 6.42
C GLN A 115 22.05 -0.44 5.73
N GLY A 116 22.14 -1.53 6.48
CA GLY A 116 22.07 -2.88 5.91
C GLY A 116 20.74 -3.18 5.24
N THR A 117 19.63 -2.74 5.82
CA THR A 117 18.29 -2.90 5.23
C THR A 117 18.13 -2.00 4.00
N PHE A 118 18.64 -0.77 4.05
CA PHE A 118 18.65 0.13 2.91
C PHE A 118 19.44 -0.45 1.73
N ASP A 119 20.67 -0.92 1.98
CA ASP A 119 21.55 -1.49 0.95
C ASP A 119 20.93 -2.75 0.32
N ALA A 120 20.28 -3.60 1.11
CA ALA A 120 19.58 -4.78 0.61
C ALA A 120 18.41 -4.40 -0.31
N ALA A 121 17.59 -3.41 0.07
CA ALA A 121 16.50 -2.92 -0.76
C ALA A 121 17.03 -2.22 -2.03
N LEU A 122 18.09 -1.40 -1.90
CA LEU A 122 18.73 -0.74 -3.03
C LEU A 122 19.28 -1.73 -4.06
N ALA A 123 19.84 -2.86 -3.59
CA ALA A 123 20.36 -3.92 -4.46
C ALA A 123 19.24 -4.60 -5.28
N GLN A 124 18.01 -4.69 -4.74
CA GLN A 124 16.88 -5.30 -5.45
C GLN A 124 16.17 -4.31 -6.41
N PHE A 125 16.01 -3.07 -6.02
CA PHE A 125 15.14 -2.11 -6.73
C PHE A 125 15.91 -1.02 -7.49
N GLY A 126 17.18 -0.84 -7.22
CA GLY A 126 17.93 0.33 -7.71
C GLY A 126 17.42 1.64 -7.11
N VAL A 127 18.04 2.75 -7.48
CA VAL A 127 17.68 4.07 -6.93
C VAL A 127 16.26 4.47 -7.30
N LEU A 128 15.86 4.27 -8.56
CA LEU A 128 14.53 4.61 -9.05
C LEU A 128 13.45 3.79 -8.33
N GLY A 129 13.56 2.45 -8.41
CA GLY A 129 12.55 1.57 -7.84
C GLY A 129 12.43 1.71 -6.32
N LEU A 130 13.54 1.90 -5.59
CA LEU A 130 13.48 2.13 -4.15
C LEU A 130 12.84 3.49 -3.80
N SER A 131 13.10 4.53 -4.62
CA SER A 131 12.42 5.83 -4.46
C SER A 131 10.93 5.71 -4.72
N GLU A 132 10.52 5.02 -5.77
CA GLU A 132 9.12 4.76 -6.09
C GLU A 132 8.42 3.95 -4.99
N LEU A 133 9.06 2.89 -4.48
CA LEU A 133 8.55 2.06 -3.38
C LEU A 133 8.36 2.89 -2.11
N THR A 134 9.33 3.73 -1.75
CA THR A 134 9.24 4.60 -0.58
C THR A 134 8.06 5.57 -0.70
N ASN A 135 7.91 6.20 -1.87
CA ASN A 135 6.79 7.10 -2.13
C ASN A 135 5.43 6.37 -2.18
N LEU A 136 5.40 5.14 -2.70
CA LEU A 136 4.21 4.30 -2.70
C LEU A 136 3.72 4.02 -1.28
N MET A 137 4.61 3.56 -0.39
CA MET A 137 4.27 3.31 1.01
C MET A 137 3.84 4.59 1.73
N GLY A 138 4.52 5.72 1.48
CA GLY A 138 4.16 7.03 2.05
C GLY A 138 2.79 7.50 1.56
N CYS A 139 2.49 7.37 0.28
CA CYS A 139 1.19 7.70 -0.30
C CYS A 139 0.07 6.85 0.34
N TYR A 140 0.28 5.54 0.46
CA TYR A 140 -0.69 4.64 1.07
C TYR A 140 -0.84 4.86 2.59
N SER A 141 0.19 5.35 3.28
CA SER A 141 0.05 5.82 4.66
C SER A 141 -0.84 7.06 4.76
N MET A 142 -0.67 8.02 3.85
CA MET A 142 -1.57 9.18 3.77
C MET A 142 -3.03 8.75 3.52
N LEU A 143 -3.25 7.79 2.62
CA LEU A 143 -4.59 7.26 2.36
C LEU A 143 -5.15 6.51 3.57
N ALA A 144 -4.31 5.75 4.30
CA ALA A 144 -4.69 5.07 5.53
C ALA A 144 -5.11 6.06 6.62
N PHE A 145 -4.38 7.17 6.78
CA PHE A 145 -4.78 8.25 7.70
C PHE A 145 -6.17 8.78 7.39
N ASN A 146 -6.48 9.05 6.11
CA ASN A 146 -7.82 9.51 5.71
C ASN A 146 -8.90 8.51 6.09
N VAL A 147 -8.69 7.24 5.77
CA VAL A 147 -9.67 6.17 6.03
C VAL A 147 -9.88 5.95 7.53
N ASN A 148 -8.79 5.81 8.28
CA ASN A 148 -8.86 5.50 9.71
C ASN A 148 -9.39 6.68 10.53
N ALA A 149 -8.97 7.92 10.23
CA ALA A 149 -9.39 9.11 10.95
C ALA A 149 -10.87 9.44 10.74
N PHE A 150 -11.42 9.14 9.56
CA PHE A 150 -12.82 9.39 9.24
C PHE A 150 -13.72 8.17 9.42
N GLY A 151 -13.20 7.04 9.89
CA GLY A 151 -13.96 5.83 10.16
C GLY A 151 -14.69 5.30 8.93
N VAL A 152 -14.00 5.28 7.77
CA VAL A 152 -14.62 4.81 6.53
C VAL A 152 -14.88 3.31 6.62
N GLU A 153 -16.16 2.94 6.53
CA GLU A 153 -16.58 1.54 6.63
C GLU A 153 -16.18 0.71 5.41
N LEU A 154 -16.00 -0.58 5.66
CA LEU A 154 -15.75 -1.56 4.59
C LEU A 154 -17.03 -1.81 3.79
N PRO A 155 -16.90 -2.16 2.49
CA PRO A 155 -18.00 -2.75 1.75
C PRO A 155 -18.51 -4.02 2.45
N ALA A 156 -19.85 -4.20 2.49
CA ALA A 156 -20.49 -5.31 3.20
C ALA A 156 -20.08 -6.71 2.68
N ASP A 157 -19.68 -6.81 1.43
CA ASP A 157 -19.41 -8.08 0.72
C ASP A 157 -17.92 -8.36 0.55
N SER A 158 -17.12 -8.10 1.56
CA SER A 158 -15.69 -8.38 1.49
C SER A 158 -15.38 -9.87 1.56
N PRO A 159 -14.73 -10.47 0.54
CA PRO A 159 -14.28 -11.85 0.59
C PRO A 159 -13.00 -12.03 1.44
N GLU A 160 -12.28 -10.96 1.72
CA GLU A 160 -10.99 -11.01 2.42
C GLU A 160 -11.17 -11.00 3.93
N LYS A 161 -10.37 -11.80 4.63
CA LYS A 161 -10.37 -11.80 6.09
C LYS A 161 -9.90 -10.45 6.64
N PRO A 162 -10.57 -9.93 7.69
CA PRO A 162 -10.16 -8.67 8.30
C PRO A 162 -8.78 -8.76 8.96
N LEU A 163 -8.13 -7.60 9.10
CA LEU A 163 -6.93 -7.48 9.94
C LEU A 163 -7.32 -7.74 11.41
N PRO A 164 -6.53 -8.50 12.16
CA PRO A 164 -6.65 -8.58 13.60
C PRO A 164 -6.09 -7.30 14.24
N ILE A 165 -6.99 -6.36 14.55
CA ILE A 165 -6.68 -5.07 15.16
C ILE A 165 -7.10 -5.09 16.62
#